data_11ec35e97784524bc9e539eff9fc9488
#
_entry.id   11ec35e97784524bc9e539eff9fc9488
#
_cell.length_a   1.000
_cell.length_b   1.000
_cell.length_c   1.000
_cell.angle_alpha   90.00
_cell.angle_beta   90.00
_cell.angle_gamma   90.00
#
_symmetry.space_group_name_H-M   'P 1'
#
loop_
_entity.id
_entity.type
_entity.pdbx_description
1 polymer ?
#
loop_
_entity_poly.entity_id
_entity_poly.type
_entity_poly.pdbx_seq_one_letter_code
_entity_poly.pdbx_strand_id
1 'polypeptide(L)'
;MEEDGSIELLSAEEDKHGGVTVNIDDPHPIHPLIFASSLKASLSNWTQQGKKGVWIKLHIQHSNLVDSAVKAGFRYHHAEPHYLMLVYWIPDIPDHLPANASHRVGVGAFVTNTKREEKDGKFKGTGVWKMPTGVVNEGEDICAAAIREVKEETGVETEFVEILAFRQSHKSFFEKSDLFFVCMLQPHSFDIQSQDSEILATQWMPIEEYARQDFMQKNQLFDYIAKICLSKLDGEYSGFCRVLTTTSSGKRTYLYYNNDDDWHLSASKEEQGN
;
A
#
# COMPACT_ATOMS: atom_id res chain seq x y z
N MET A 1 -42.08 38.65 3.24
CA MET A 1 -41.76 37.53 4.15
C MET A 1 -40.25 37.56 4.27
N GLU A 2 -39.74 38.00 5.40
CA GLU A 2 -38.33 37.90 5.73
C GLU A 2 -38.01 36.42 5.90
N GLU A 3 -37.18 35.85 5.04
CA GLU A 3 -36.63 34.53 5.29
C GLU A 3 -35.81 34.64 6.58
N ASP A 4 -36.23 33.90 7.59
CA ASP A 4 -35.50 33.73 8.83
C ASP A 4 -34.14 33.16 8.47
N GLY A 5 -33.12 34.05 8.45
CA GLY A 5 -31.73 33.74 8.04
C GLY A 5 -30.98 32.91 9.07
N SER A 6 -31.61 31.87 9.64
CA SER A 6 -30.90 30.91 10.49
C SER A 6 -29.87 30.18 9.68
N ILE A 7 -28.59 30.36 10.04
CA ILE A 7 -27.45 29.64 9.41
C ILE A 7 -27.59 28.17 9.80
N GLU A 8 -27.81 27.31 8.80
CA GLU A 8 -27.89 25.87 8.98
C GLU A 8 -26.52 25.31 9.28
N LEU A 9 -26.42 24.49 10.34
CA LEU A 9 -25.18 23.79 10.67
C LEU A 9 -24.95 22.61 9.72
N LEU A 10 -23.69 22.32 9.43
CA LEU A 10 -23.30 21.15 8.64
C LEU A 10 -23.61 19.87 9.42
N SER A 11 -24.25 18.92 8.75
CA SER A 11 -24.46 17.57 9.29
C SER A 11 -23.09 16.86 9.41
N ALA A 12 -22.83 16.23 10.55
CA ALA A 12 -21.58 15.54 10.81
C ALA A 12 -21.79 14.27 11.62
N GLU A 13 -20.97 13.26 11.33
CA GLU A 13 -20.89 12.04 12.12
C GLU A 13 -19.79 12.16 13.16
N GLU A 14 -20.06 11.71 14.39
CA GLU A 14 -19.08 11.74 15.49
C GLU A 14 -18.25 10.48 15.49
N ASP A 15 -16.94 10.62 15.74
CA ASP A 15 -16.04 9.48 15.96
C ASP A 15 -15.81 9.20 17.47
N LYS A 16 -15.28 8.03 17.76
CA LYS A 16 -14.97 7.61 19.14
C LYS A 16 -13.81 8.36 19.81
N HIS A 17 -13.13 9.24 19.08
CA HIS A 17 -11.98 10.02 19.55
C HIS A 17 -12.33 11.47 19.84
N GLY A 18 -13.61 11.83 19.72
CA GLY A 18 -14.12 13.18 19.93
C GLY A 18 -13.92 14.08 18.70
N GLY A 19 -13.74 13.48 17.53
CA GLY A 19 -13.75 14.16 16.24
C GLY A 19 -15.12 14.11 15.58
N VAL A 20 -15.27 14.86 14.47
CA VAL A 20 -16.45 14.86 13.62
C VAL A 20 -16.06 14.78 12.15
N THR A 21 -16.88 14.10 11.35
CA THR A 21 -16.71 13.98 9.90
C THR A 21 -17.93 14.53 9.18
N VAL A 22 -17.71 15.52 8.34
CA VAL A 22 -18.70 16.09 7.42
C VAL A 22 -18.52 15.47 6.06
N ASN A 23 -19.55 14.87 5.49
CA ASN A 23 -19.54 14.35 4.13
C ASN A 23 -20.33 15.30 3.22
N ILE A 24 -19.66 15.92 2.25
CA ILE A 24 -20.27 16.84 1.27
C ILE A 24 -20.42 16.08 -0.05
N ASP A 25 -21.55 15.40 -0.22
CA ASP A 25 -21.90 14.57 -1.37
C ASP A 25 -23.27 14.92 -1.99
N ASP A 26 -23.87 16.07 -1.61
CA ASP A 26 -25.14 16.55 -2.16
C ASP A 26 -25.07 16.55 -3.70
N PRO A 27 -26.09 16.02 -4.40
CA PRO A 27 -26.13 16.05 -5.86
C PRO A 27 -26.28 17.47 -6.44
N HIS A 28 -26.67 18.44 -5.62
CA HIS A 28 -26.88 19.83 -6.05
C HIS A 28 -25.67 20.71 -5.73
N PRO A 29 -25.36 21.70 -6.60
CA PRO A 29 -24.27 22.65 -6.33
C PRO A 29 -24.52 23.47 -5.07
N ILE A 30 -23.53 23.50 -4.18
CA ILE A 30 -23.55 24.33 -2.97
C ILE A 30 -22.84 25.65 -3.25
N HIS A 31 -23.48 26.74 -2.87
CA HIS A 31 -22.86 28.06 -3.05
C HIS A 31 -21.73 28.29 -2.02
N PRO A 32 -20.51 28.69 -2.44
CA PRO A 32 -19.35 28.84 -1.54
C PRO A 32 -19.58 29.74 -0.33
N LEU A 33 -20.35 30.83 -0.46
CA LEU A 33 -20.64 31.73 0.67
C LEU A 33 -21.59 31.09 1.69
N ILE A 34 -22.57 30.32 1.23
CA ILE A 34 -23.47 29.58 2.13
C ILE A 34 -22.68 28.53 2.90
N PHE A 35 -21.88 27.72 2.19
CA PHE A 35 -21.00 26.74 2.80
C PHE A 35 -20.05 27.38 3.83
N ALA A 36 -19.40 28.49 3.49
CA ALA A 36 -18.49 29.20 4.41
C ALA A 36 -19.20 29.67 5.69
N SER A 37 -20.45 30.15 5.58
CA SER A 37 -21.22 30.57 6.73
C SER A 37 -21.60 29.40 7.62
N SER A 38 -22.13 28.32 7.03
CA SER A 38 -22.47 27.07 7.73
C SER A 38 -21.26 26.44 8.39
N LEU A 39 -20.12 26.40 7.69
CA LEU A 39 -18.87 25.87 8.21
C LEU A 39 -18.36 26.65 9.42
N LYS A 40 -18.39 27.99 9.35
CA LYS A 40 -18.01 28.87 10.47
C LYS A 40 -18.90 28.65 11.69
N ALA A 41 -20.21 28.60 11.51
CA ALA A 41 -21.17 28.35 12.57
C ALA A 41 -20.97 26.95 13.18
N SER A 42 -20.75 25.93 12.35
CA SER A 42 -20.49 24.55 12.78
C SER A 42 -19.19 24.44 13.58
N LEU A 43 -18.11 25.07 13.14
CA LEU A 43 -16.83 25.11 13.88
C LEU A 43 -17.00 25.73 15.27
N SER A 44 -17.75 26.86 15.36
CA SER A 44 -18.05 27.49 16.66
C SER A 44 -18.82 26.53 17.58
N ASN A 45 -19.83 25.86 17.05
CA ASN A 45 -20.62 24.87 17.80
C ASN A 45 -19.78 23.68 18.26
N TRP A 46 -18.95 23.09 17.38
CA TRP A 46 -18.07 21.97 17.73
C TRP A 46 -17.00 22.36 18.74
N THR A 47 -16.48 23.60 18.65
CA THR A 47 -15.56 24.14 19.67
C THR A 47 -16.22 24.19 21.04
N GLN A 48 -17.46 24.67 21.12
CA GLN A 48 -18.22 24.73 22.40
C GLN A 48 -18.53 23.33 22.95
N GLN A 49 -18.71 22.34 22.07
CA GLN A 49 -18.91 20.94 22.46
C GLN A 49 -17.61 20.21 22.83
N GLY A 50 -16.44 20.86 22.74
CA GLY A 50 -15.16 20.26 23.06
C GLY A 50 -14.69 19.22 22.01
N LYS A 51 -15.19 19.30 20.78
CA LYS A 51 -14.73 18.45 19.68
C LYS A 51 -13.25 18.77 19.34
N LYS A 52 -12.56 17.80 18.76
CA LYS A 52 -11.13 17.90 18.49
C LYS A 52 -10.78 18.01 17.02
N GLY A 53 -10.85 16.92 16.28
CA GLY A 53 -10.58 16.87 14.85
C GLY A 53 -11.87 17.08 14.06
N VAL A 54 -11.83 17.96 13.05
CA VAL A 54 -12.92 18.13 12.09
C VAL A 54 -12.44 17.68 10.72
N TRP A 55 -13.11 16.69 10.16
CA TRP A 55 -12.83 16.16 8.84
C TRP A 55 -13.91 16.60 7.86
N ILE A 56 -13.52 17.05 6.68
CA ILE A 56 -14.44 17.30 5.58
C ILE A 56 -14.07 16.40 4.42
N LYS A 57 -14.95 15.45 4.10
CA LYS A 57 -14.90 14.67 2.88
C LYS A 57 -15.64 15.43 1.79
N LEU A 58 -14.89 16.04 0.89
CA LEU A 58 -15.42 16.91 -0.14
C LEU A 58 -15.39 16.20 -1.49
N HIS A 59 -16.55 15.82 -1.99
CA HIS A 59 -16.66 15.16 -3.31
C HIS A 59 -16.15 16.05 -4.43
N ILE A 60 -15.61 15.47 -5.49
CA ILE A 60 -14.97 16.18 -6.61
C ILE A 60 -15.90 17.22 -7.27
N GLN A 61 -17.21 16.95 -7.29
CA GLN A 61 -18.24 17.87 -7.82
C GLN A 61 -18.35 19.17 -7.01
N HIS A 62 -17.87 19.18 -5.77
CA HIS A 62 -17.86 20.34 -4.87
C HIS A 62 -16.48 20.97 -4.73
N SER A 63 -15.59 20.77 -5.69
CA SER A 63 -14.22 21.32 -5.66
C SER A 63 -14.17 22.85 -5.53
N ASN A 64 -15.24 23.55 -5.92
CA ASN A 64 -15.44 24.98 -5.72
C ASN A 64 -15.49 25.40 -4.24
N LEU A 65 -15.71 24.49 -3.29
CA LEU A 65 -15.78 24.78 -1.85
C LEU A 65 -14.42 24.69 -1.14
N VAL A 66 -13.39 24.18 -1.83
CA VAL A 66 -12.01 23.99 -1.27
C VAL A 66 -11.45 25.30 -0.74
N ASP A 67 -11.55 26.39 -1.50
CA ASP A 67 -11.06 27.72 -1.11
C ASP A 67 -11.72 28.20 0.19
N SER A 68 -13.04 27.99 0.33
CA SER A 68 -13.78 28.35 1.54
C SER A 68 -13.34 27.55 2.76
N ALA A 69 -13.09 26.24 2.61
CA ALA A 69 -12.59 25.41 3.69
C ALA A 69 -11.16 25.79 4.10
N VAL A 70 -10.27 26.03 3.13
CA VAL A 70 -8.89 26.47 3.40
C VAL A 70 -8.85 27.83 4.10
N LYS A 71 -9.68 28.79 3.68
CA LYS A 71 -9.85 30.09 4.36
C LYS A 71 -10.39 29.96 5.79
N ALA A 72 -11.14 28.91 6.08
CA ALA A 72 -11.60 28.58 7.43
C ALA A 72 -10.51 27.87 8.28
N GLY A 73 -9.31 27.64 7.74
CA GLY A 73 -8.18 27.04 8.45
C GLY A 73 -7.97 25.55 8.22
N PHE A 74 -8.77 24.94 7.34
CA PHE A 74 -8.55 23.51 6.98
C PHE A 74 -7.30 23.34 6.14
N ARG A 75 -6.62 22.23 6.35
CA ARG A 75 -5.49 21.77 5.54
C ARG A 75 -5.83 20.51 4.76
N TYR A 76 -5.13 20.26 3.66
CA TYR A 76 -5.25 19.01 2.93
C TYR A 76 -4.72 17.85 3.76
N HIS A 77 -5.47 16.75 3.76
CA HIS A 77 -5.00 15.50 4.35
C HIS A 77 -4.63 14.49 3.25
N HIS A 78 -5.58 14.12 2.38
CA HIS A 78 -5.33 13.26 1.22
C HIS A 78 -6.39 13.50 0.14
N ALA A 79 -6.10 13.06 -1.06
CA ALA A 79 -7.03 13.06 -2.19
C ALA A 79 -7.18 11.66 -2.74
N GLU A 80 -8.41 11.33 -3.11
CA GLU A 80 -8.78 10.13 -3.83
C GLU A 80 -9.44 10.53 -5.16
N PRO A 81 -9.64 9.59 -6.15
CA PRO A 81 -10.19 9.96 -7.44
C PRO A 81 -11.52 10.73 -7.38
N HIS A 82 -12.31 10.54 -6.34
CA HIS A 82 -13.66 11.08 -6.23
C HIS A 82 -13.86 12.12 -5.12
N TYR A 83 -12.87 12.31 -4.25
CA TYR A 83 -12.97 13.29 -3.15
C TYR A 83 -11.63 13.82 -2.67
N LEU A 84 -11.67 14.95 -2.01
CA LEU A 84 -10.59 15.51 -1.21
C LEU A 84 -10.95 15.42 0.27
N MET A 85 -10.06 14.89 1.10
CA MET A 85 -10.19 14.94 2.54
C MET A 85 -9.44 16.15 3.08
N LEU A 86 -10.15 17.03 3.75
CA LEU A 86 -9.62 18.18 4.47
C LEU A 86 -9.75 17.95 5.98
N VAL A 87 -8.88 18.58 6.76
CA VAL A 87 -8.86 18.40 8.21
C VAL A 87 -8.53 19.70 8.93
N TYR A 88 -9.18 19.91 10.08
CA TYR A 88 -8.94 21.00 11.00
C TYR A 88 -8.81 20.46 12.43
N TRP A 89 -7.84 20.96 13.18
CA TRP A 89 -7.64 20.60 14.58
C TRP A 89 -8.06 21.77 15.46
N ILE A 90 -9.10 21.58 16.29
CA ILE A 90 -9.67 22.66 17.12
C ILE A 90 -8.81 23.00 18.34
N PRO A 91 -8.29 22.03 19.14
CA PRO A 91 -7.57 22.35 20.36
C PRO A 91 -6.28 23.13 20.14
N ASP A 92 -5.92 24.02 21.05
CA ASP A 92 -4.64 24.73 21.08
C ASP A 92 -3.53 23.88 21.75
N ILE A 93 -3.38 22.67 21.24
CA ILE A 93 -2.34 21.70 21.63
C ILE A 93 -1.82 21.01 20.35
N PRO A 94 -0.65 20.35 20.40
CA PRO A 94 -0.14 19.61 19.25
C PRO A 94 -1.18 18.65 18.65
N ASP A 95 -1.23 18.67 17.33
CA ASP A 95 -2.12 17.85 16.51
C ASP A 95 -1.73 16.36 16.63
N HIS A 96 -2.68 15.52 16.99
CA HIS A 96 -2.54 14.06 17.09
C HIS A 96 -3.28 13.31 15.97
N LEU A 97 -3.73 14.03 14.93
CA LEU A 97 -4.41 13.39 13.80
C LEU A 97 -3.44 12.46 13.05
N PRO A 98 -3.92 11.29 12.59
CA PRO A 98 -3.06 10.39 11.83
C PRO A 98 -2.59 11.07 10.56
N ALA A 99 -1.31 10.89 10.22
CA ALA A 99 -0.79 11.33 8.94
C ALA A 99 -1.40 10.51 7.79
N ASN A 100 -1.45 11.11 6.59
CA ASN A 100 -1.72 10.36 5.38
C ASN A 100 -0.70 9.22 5.20
N ALA A 101 -1.09 8.16 4.47
CA ALA A 101 -0.22 7.03 4.17
C ALA A 101 1.20 7.49 3.79
N SER A 102 2.19 7.06 4.55
CA SER A 102 3.58 7.52 4.44
C SER A 102 4.44 6.62 3.57
N HIS A 103 3.97 5.40 3.29
CA HIS A 103 4.72 4.37 2.57
C HIS A 103 3.97 3.90 1.34
N ARG A 104 4.74 3.65 0.27
CA ARG A 104 4.37 2.81 -0.85
C ARG A 104 4.92 1.42 -0.60
N VAL A 105 4.20 0.38 -0.99
CA VAL A 105 4.64 -1.00 -0.86
C VAL A 105 4.96 -1.55 -2.25
N GLY A 106 6.14 -2.13 -2.39
CA GLY A 106 6.59 -2.78 -3.62
C GLY A 106 7.03 -4.21 -3.37
N VAL A 107 7.05 -5.00 -4.43
CA VAL A 107 7.49 -6.39 -4.42
C VAL A 107 8.52 -6.64 -5.51
N GLY A 108 9.46 -7.53 -5.24
CA GLY A 108 10.33 -8.15 -6.23
C GLY A 108 10.22 -9.67 -6.07
N ALA A 109 10.13 -10.38 -7.16
CA ALA A 109 9.88 -11.80 -7.18
C ALA A 109 11.11 -12.60 -7.63
N PHE A 110 11.69 -13.34 -6.71
CA PHE A 110 12.69 -14.37 -6.99
C PHE A 110 11.97 -15.67 -7.36
N VAL A 111 11.91 -15.98 -8.65
CA VAL A 111 11.25 -17.19 -9.18
C VAL A 111 12.32 -18.18 -9.59
N THR A 112 12.39 -19.31 -8.92
CA THR A 112 13.42 -20.33 -9.20
C THR A 112 12.81 -21.66 -9.61
N ASN A 113 13.49 -22.33 -10.56
CA ASN A 113 13.14 -23.67 -11.00
C ASN A 113 14.01 -24.75 -10.31
N THR A 114 13.72 -26.02 -10.60
CA THR A 114 14.46 -27.17 -10.04
C THR A 114 15.93 -27.26 -10.48
N LYS A 115 16.33 -26.48 -11.50
CA LYS A 115 17.72 -26.41 -12.00
C LYS A 115 18.51 -25.26 -11.40
N ARG A 116 17.96 -24.55 -10.40
CA ARG A 116 18.54 -23.32 -9.80
C ARG A 116 18.66 -22.17 -10.81
N GLU A 117 17.77 -22.12 -11.79
CA GLU A 117 17.67 -20.99 -12.71
C GLU A 117 16.60 -20.03 -12.19
N GLU A 118 16.94 -18.73 -12.17
CA GLU A 118 16.02 -17.64 -11.83
C GLU A 118 15.29 -17.13 -13.08
N LYS A 119 14.05 -16.66 -12.88
CA LYS A 119 13.28 -16.06 -13.95
C LYS A 119 13.47 -14.55 -13.97
N ASP A 120 14.11 -14.08 -15.03
CA ASP A 120 14.48 -12.68 -15.20
C ASP A 120 13.79 -12.02 -16.38
N GLY A 121 13.54 -10.71 -16.25
CA GLY A 121 13.14 -9.83 -17.32
C GLY A 121 14.25 -8.85 -17.72
N LYS A 122 14.42 -8.60 -19.02
CA LYS A 122 15.36 -7.61 -19.52
C LYS A 122 14.67 -6.29 -19.77
N PHE A 123 14.97 -5.29 -18.96
CA PHE A 123 14.37 -3.96 -19.08
C PHE A 123 14.86 -3.19 -20.30
N LYS A 124 13.93 -2.49 -20.97
CA LYS A 124 14.23 -1.67 -22.16
C LYS A 124 15.30 -0.63 -21.83
N GLY A 125 16.34 -0.53 -22.67
CA GLY A 125 17.38 0.51 -22.56
C GLY A 125 18.50 0.27 -21.56
N THR A 126 18.44 -0.74 -20.69
CA THR A 126 19.48 -0.97 -19.66
C THR A 126 20.42 -2.13 -19.98
N GLY A 127 19.95 -3.12 -20.73
CA GLY A 127 20.70 -4.35 -20.98
C GLY A 127 20.88 -5.27 -19.76
N VAL A 128 20.31 -4.89 -18.60
CA VAL A 128 20.42 -5.60 -17.32
C VAL A 128 19.23 -6.52 -17.12
N TRP A 129 19.52 -7.73 -16.66
CA TRP A 129 18.50 -8.68 -16.23
C TRP A 129 18.16 -8.45 -14.78
N LYS A 130 16.88 -8.38 -14.46
CA LYS A 130 16.36 -8.13 -13.11
C LYS A 130 15.19 -9.06 -12.83
N MET A 131 15.01 -9.42 -11.57
CA MET A 131 13.79 -10.09 -11.13
C MET A 131 12.53 -9.23 -11.42
N PRO A 132 11.38 -9.86 -11.69
CA PRO A 132 10.10 -9.16 -11.81
C PRO A 132 9.81 -8.28 -10.58
N THR A 133 9.32 -7.06 -10.82
CA THR A 133 9.06 -6.11 -9.74
C THR A 133 7.83 -5.28 -10.01
N GLY A 134 7.09 -4.95 -8.96
CA GLY A 134 5.95 -4.04 -9.10
C GLY A 134 5.43 -3.48 -7.79
N VAL A 135 4.27 -2.86 -7.86
CA VAL A 135 3.61 -2.19 -6.75
C VAL A 135 2.48 -3.06 -6.23
N VAL A 136 2.36 -3.11 -4.91
CA VAL A 136 1.18 -3.70 -4.28
C VAL A 136 0.03 -2.71 -4.40
N ASN A 137 -1.07 -3.13 -5.02
CA ASN A 137 -2.26 -2.32 -5.20
C ASN A 137 -3.04 -2.14 -3.89
N GLU A 138 -3.91 -1.15 -3.82
CA GLU A 138 -4.79 -0.96 -2.67
C GLU A 138 -5.65 -2.22 -2.43
N GLY A 139 -5.63 -2.72 -1.19
CA GLY A 139 -6.38 -3.93 -0.82
C GLY A 139 -5.77 -5.25 -1.30
N GLU A 140 -4.62 -5.22 -1.97
CA GLU A 140 -3.92 -6.42 -2.45
C GLU A 140 -2.93 -6.94 -1.39
N ASP A 141 -2.87 -8.26 -1.23
CA ASP A 141 -1.86 -8.90 -0.38
C ASP A 141 -0.49 -8.93 -1.07
N ILE A 142 0.60 -8.81 -0.29
CA ILE A 142 1.99 -8.86 -0.79
C ILE A 142 2.23 -10.11 -1.66
N CYS A 143 1.74 -11.27 -1.21
CA CYS A 143 1.90 -12.52 -1.95
C CYS A 143 1.11 -12.53 -3.28
N ALA A 144 -0.07 -11.92 -3.31
CA ALA A 144 -0.88 -11.81 -4.52
C ALA A 144 -0.23 -10.86 -5.52
N ALA A 145 0.28 -9.72 -5.06
CA ALA A 145 1.02 -8.78 -5.89
C ALA A 145 2.25 -9.42 -6.53
N ALA A 146 3.06 -10.17 -5.78
CA ALA A 146 4.24 -10.84 -6.31
C ALA A 146 3.87 -11.87 -7.41
N ILE A 147 2.81 -12.66 -7.21
CA ILE A 147 2.31 -13.61 -8.22
C ILE A 147 1.81 -12.88 -9.46
N ARG A 148 1.04 -11.81 -9.30
CA ARG A 148 0.51 -10.99 -10.40
C ARG A 148 1.62 -10.39 -11.25
N GLU A 149 2.60 -9.73 -10.63
CA GLU A 149 3.73 -9.09 -11.34
C GLU A 149 4.54 -10.13 -12.17
N VAL A 150 4.81 -11.31 -11.61
CA VAL A 150 5.48 -12.38 -12.37
C VAL A 150 4.65 -12.78 -13.58
N LYS A 151 3.34 -12.95 -13.41
CA LYS A 151 2.45 -13.33 -14.51
C LYS A 151 2.37 -12.24 -15.57
N GLU A 152 2.24 -10.98 -15.17
CA GLU A 152 2.17 -9.82 -16.08
C GLU A 152 3.48 -9.64 -16.86
N GLU A 153 4.63 -9.75 -16.20
CA GLU A 153 5.92 -9.52 -16.83
C GLU A 153 6.45 -10.73 -17.63
N THR A 154 6.12 -11.96 -17.21
CA THR A 154 6.76 -13.16 -17.76
C THR A 154 5.79 -14.21 -18.31
N GLY A 155 4.50 -14.08 -18.07
CA GLY A 155 3.47 -15.07 -18.41
C GLY A 155 3.49 -16.35 -17.57
N VAL A 156 4.41 -16.46 -16.60
CA VAL A 156 4.58 -17.68 -15.79
C VAL A 156 3.60 -17.69 -14.62
N GLU A 157 2.85 -18.79 -14.48
CA GLU A 157 2.01 -19.04 -13.30
C GLU A 157 2.88 -19.54 -12.14
N THR A 158 2.72 -18.94 -10.98
CA THR A 158 3.54 -19.24 -9.81
C THR A 158 2.70 -19.37 -8.54
N GLU A 159 3.30 -20.01 -7.53
CA GLU A 159 2.80 -19.97 -6.16
C GLU A 159 3.80 -19.27 -5.23
N PHE A 160 3.29 -18.60 -4.22
CA PHE A 160 4.10 -17.90 -3.24
C PHE A 160 4.67 -18.88 -2.21
N VAL A 161 5.98 -18.82 -1.98
CA VAL A 161 6.68 -19.62 -0.98
C VAL A 161 6.87 -18.82 0.32
N GLU A 162 7.67 -17.74 0.27
CA GLU A 162 8.00 -16.93 1.45
C GLU A 162 8.50 -15.52 1.06
N ILE A 163 8.63 -14.64 2.04
CA ILE A 163 9.37 -13.39 1.91
C ILE A 163 10.83 -13.66 2.30
N LEU A 164 11.78 -13.41 1.41
CA LEU A 164 13.21 -13.57 1.68
C LEU A 164 13.77 -12.38 2.47
N ALA A 165 13.43 -11.18 2.10
CA ALA A 165 13.92 -9.96 2.72
C ALA A 165 12.97 -8.81 2.47
N PHE A 166 13.12 -7.73 3.25
CA PHE A 166 12.47 -6.46 2.96
C PHE A 166 13.40 -5.29 3.30
N ARG A 167 13.21 -4.18 2.62
CA ARG A 167 13.93 -2.93 2.88
C ARG A 167 12.98 -1.76 3.00
N GLN A 168 13.39 -0.75 3.76
CA GLN A 168 12.76 0.56 3.77
C GLN A 168 13.72 1.56 3.13
N SER A 169 13.17 2.45 2.29
CA SER A 169 13.87 3.62 1.79
C SER A 169 12.97 4.86 1.90
N HIS A 170 13.60 6.04 1.91
CA HIS A 170 12.90 7.29 2.12
C HIS A 170 13.04 8.18 0.90
N LYS A 171 12.04 9.06 0.68
CA LYS A 171 12.03 10.03 -0.44
C LYS A 171 12.12 9.39 -1.83
N SER A 172 11.56 8.19 -1.98
CA SER A 172 11.67 7.40 -3.23
C SER A 172 10.72 7.90 -4.31
N PHE A 173 9.48 8.24 -3.94
CA PHE A 173 8.42 8.61 -4.89
C PHE A 173 7.49 9.64 -4.24
N PHE A 174 7.41 10.85 -4.80
CA PHE A 174 6.68 12.00 -4.22
C PHE A 174 6.97 12.18 -2.72
N GLU A 175 8.25 12.10 -2.33
CA GLU A 175 8.73 12.22 -0.95
C GLU A 175 8.20 11.16 0.03
N LYS A 176 7.46 10.16 -0.46
CA LYS A 176 7.01 9.02 0.35
C LYS A 176 8.15 8.04 0.60
N SER A 177 8.02 7.30 1.68
CA SER A 177 8.87 6.15 1.94
C SER A 177 8.42 4.96 1.11
N ASP A 178 9.32 4.00 0.88
CA ASP A 178 9.08 2.78 0.13
C ASP A 178 9.42 1.58 1.02
N LEU A 179 8.51 0.63 1.09
CA LEU A 179 8.69 -0.66 1.74
C LEU A 179 8.69 -1.71 0.64
N PHE A 180 9.84 -2.35 0.40
CA PHE A 180 10.02 -3.28 -0.70
C PHE A 180 10.31 -4.68 -0.18
N PHE A 181 9.51 -5.65 -0.61
CA PHE A 181 9.59 -7.06 -0.22
C PHE A 181 10.18 -7.90 -1.34
N VAL A 182 11.19 -8.71 -1.05
CA VAL A 182 11.73 -9.72 -1.95
C VAL A 182 11.04 -11.03 -1.63
N CYS A 183 10.24 -11.52 -2.57
CA CYS A 183 9.40 -12.70 -2.41
C CYS A 183 9.96 -13.88 -3.20
N MET A 184 10.01 -15.07 -2.61
CA MET A 184 10.33 -16.31 -3.31
C MET A 184 9.03 -16.94 -3.83
N LEU A 185 9.03 -17.30 -5.12
CA LEU A 185 7.93 -17.98 -5.78
C LEU A 185 8.42 -19.24 -6.49
N GLN A 186 7.54 -20.25 -6.55
CA GLN A 186 7.74 -21.49 -7.27
C GLN A 186 6.87 -21.51 -8.52
N PRO A 187 7.42 -21.76 -9.71
CA PRO A 187 6.67 -21.82 -10.95
C PRO A 187 5.90 -23.13 -11.08
N HIS A 188 4.67 -23.08 -11.61
CA HIS A 188 3.86 -24.26 -11.95
C HIS A 188 4.26 -24.85 -13.31
N SER A 189 4.82 -24.03 -14.21
CA SER A 189 5.35 -24.46 -15.51
C SER A 189 6.59 -23.63 -15.87
N PHE A 190 7.37 -24.18 -16.80
CA PHE A 190 8.59 -23.49 -17.27
C PHE A 190 8.41 -22.83 -18.64
N ASP A 191 7.19 -22.89 -19.19
CA ASP A 191 6.87 -22.31 -20.48
C ASP A 191 6.80 -20.78 -20.38
N ILE A 192 7.60 -20.11 -21.21
CA ILE A 192 7.66 -18.66 -21.27
C ILE A 192 6.66 -18.15 -22.30
N GLN A 193 5.75 -17.30 -21.88
CA GLN A 193 4.93 -16.49 -22.79
C GLN A 193 5.24 -15.02 -22.50
N SER A 194 6.20 -14.46 -23.23
CA SER A 194 6.53 -13.04 -23.08
C SER A 194 5.33 -12.16 -23.44
N GLN A 195 4.94 -11.28 -22.54
CA GLN A 195 3.96 -10.23 -22.82
C GLN A 195 4.69 -8.95 -23.24
N ASP A 196 4.32 -8.40 -24.40
CA ASP A 196 5.12 -7.47 -25.20
C ASP A 196 5.19 -6.01 -24.72
N SER A 197 4.63 -5.62 -23.56
CA SER A 197 4.42 -4.20 -23.30
C SER A 197 5.58 -3.47 -22.61
N GLU A 198 6.27 -4.07 -21.65
CA GLU A 198 7.28 -3.38 -20.82
C GLU A 198 8.66 -4.05 -20.82
N ILE A 199 8.74 -5.35 -21.09
CA ILE A 199 9.96 -6.16 -21.01
C ILE A 199 10.44 -6.56 -22.41
N LEU A 200 11.74 -6.37 -22.70
CA LEU A 200 12.34 -6.70 -24.00
C LEU A 200 12.46 -8.20 -24.23
N ALA A 201 12.73 -8.96 -23.16
CA ALA A 201 12.92 -10.40 -23.20
C ALA A 201 12.78 -10.98 -21.79
N THR A 202 12.36 -12.23 -21.71
CA THR A 202 12.34 -13.01 -20.48
C THR A 202 13.08 -14.31 -20.70
N GLN A 203 13.89 -14.74 -19.72
CA GLN A 203 14.62 -16.02 -19.79
C GLN A 203 14.75 -16.65 -18.41
N TRP A 204 15.06 -17.94 -18.39
CA TRP A 204 15.64 -18.60 -17.22
C TRP A 204 17.15 -18.41 -17.25
N MET A 205 17.73 -17.94 -16.15
CA MET A 205 19.16 -17.68 -16.01
C MET A 205 19.67 -18.39 -14.75
N PRO A 206 20.84 -19.07 -14.79
CA PRO A 206 21.48 -19.57 -13.57
C PRO A 206 21.66 -18.43 -12.56
N ILE A 207 21.29 -18.67 -11.30
CA ILE A 207 21.36 -17.62 -10.27
C ILE A 207 22.78 -17.09 -10.08
N GLU A 208 23.79 -17.94 -10.28
CA GLU A 208 25.20 -17.55 -10.24
C GLU A 208 25.56 -16.59 -11.39
N GLU A 209 24.94 -16.71 -12.56
CA GLU A 209 25.12 -15.79 -13.69
C GLU A 209 24.41 -14.47 -13.41
N TYR A 210 23.19 -14.53 -12.88
CA TYR A 210 22.45 -13.35 -12.41
C TYR A 210 23.29 -12.52 -11.41
N ALA A 211 23.84 -13.18 -10.39
CA ALA A 211 24.66 -12.53 -9.35
C ALA A 211 25.98 -11.93 -9.90
N ARG A 212 26.52 -12.49 -11.00
CA ARG A 212 27.77 -12.01 -11.63
C ARG A 212 27.59 -10.81 -12.55
N GLN A 213 26.37 -10.38 -12.84
CA GLN A 213 26.16 -9.18 -13.65
C GLN A 213 26.88 -7.99 -13.01
N ASP A 214 27.60 -7.22 -13.80
CA ASP A 214 28.33 -6.02 -13.38
C ASP A 214 27.44 -5.05 -12.57
N PHE A 215 26.16 -4.93 -12.96
CA PHE A 215 25.19 -4.10 -12.26
C PHE A 215 24.94 -4.60 -10.84
N MET A 216 24.80 -5.90 -10.64
CA MET A 216 24.57 -6.49 -9.32
C MET A 216 25.77 -6.27 -8.42
N GLN A 217 26.96 -6.56 -8.90
CA GLN A 217 28.21 -6.43 -8.12
C GLN A 217 28.57 -4.98 -7.75
N LYS A 218 28.27 -4.02 -8.62
CA LYS A 218 28.52 -2.59 -8.37
C LYS A 218 27.53 -1.94 -7.42
N ASN A 219 26.40 -2.58 -7.15
CA ASN A 219 25.35 -2.05 -6.29
C ASN A 219 25.17 -2.95 -5.05
N GLN A 220 25.67 -2.51 -3.92
CA GLN A 220 25.69 -3.26 -2.66
C GLN A 220 24.33 -3.86 -2.28
N LEU A 221 23.24 -3.16 -2.49
CA LEU A 221 21.89 -3.65 -2.21
C LEU A 221 21.55 -4.89 -3.04
N PHE A 222 21.81 -4.83 -4.35
CA PHE A 222 21.50 -5.94 -5.26
C PHE A 222 22.43 -7.12 -5.03
N ASP A 223 23.70 -6.87 -4.70
CA ASP A 223 24.66 -7.91 -4.30
C ASP A 223 24.19 -8.65 -3.04
N TYR A 224 23.70 -7.94 -2.01
CA TYR A 224 23.12 -8.57 -0.82
C TYR A 224 21.87 -9.39 -1.15
N ILE A 225 20.96 -8.88 -1.97
CA ILE A 225 19.75 -9.61 -2.36
C ILE A 225 20.14 -10.91 -3.10
N ALA A 226 21.07 -10.84 -4.05
CA ALA A 226 21.54 -12.02 -4.78
C ALA A 226 22.18 -13.06 -3.84
N LYS A 227 22.96 -12.63 -2.85
CA LYS A 227 23.53 -13.51 -1.83
C LYS A 227 22.47 -14.18 -0.95
N ILE A 228 21.44 -13.46 -0.55
CA ILE A 228 20.31 -14.03 0.20
C ILE A 228 19.60 -15.09 -0.64
N CYS A 229 19.35 -14.82 -1.93
CA CYS A 229 18.75 -15.79 -2.84
C CYS A 229 19.61 -17.04 -3.00
N LEU A 230 20.93 -16.90 -3.13
CA LEU A 230 21.88 -18.01 -3.18
C LEU A 230 21.85 -18.83 -1.90
N SER A 231 22.02 -18.21 -0.72
CA SER A 231 21.97 -18.88 0.58
C SER A 231 20.64 -19.61 0.81
N LYS A 232 19.52 -19.06 0.29
CA LYS A 232 18.23 -19.74 0.33
C LYS A 232 18.23 -21.05 -0.47
N LEU A 233 18.78 -21.03 -1.67
CA LEU A 233 18.88 -22.23 -2.51
C LEU A 233 19.86 -23.26 -1.96
N ASP A 234 20.87 -22.84 -1.21
CA ASP A 234 21.82 -23.72 -0.52
C ASP A 234 21.26 -24.29 0.80
N GLY A 235 20.05 -23.86 1.22
CA GLY A 235 19.44 -24.30 2.46
C GLY A 235 20.01 -23.64 3.72
N GLU A 236 20.81 -22.59 3.57
CA GLU A 236 21.48 -21.86 4.65
C GLU A 236 20.69 -20.65 5.16
N TYR A 237 19.55 -20.35 4.55
CA TYR A 237 18.73 -19.18 4.87
C TYR A 237 17.25 -19.52 4.91
N SER A 238 16.56 -19.05 5.95
CA SER A 238 15.10 -19.10 6.09
C SER A 238 14.52 -17.69 6.09
N GLY A 239 13.50 -17.48 5.26
CA GLY A 239 12.77 -16.24 5.19
C GLY A 239 11.57 -16.19 6.14
N PHE A 240 10.49 -15.51 5.72
CA PHE A 240 9.26 -15.35 6.48
C PHE A 240 8.13 -16.11 5.80
N CYS A 241 7.67 -17.19 6.41
CA CYS A 241 6.50 -17.95 5.99
C CYS A 241 5.23 -17.14 6.27
N ARG A 242 4.15 -17.45 5.54
CA ARG A 242 2.84 -16.83 5.81
C ARG A 242 1.91 -17.80 6.50
N VAL A 243 1.10 -17.29 7.41
CA VAL A 243 -0.06 -17.98 7.97
C VAL A 243 -1.30 -17.12 7.83
N LEU A 244 -2.39 -17.73 7.38
CA LEU A 244 -3.68 -17.06 7.34
C LEU A 244 -4.23 -16.97 8.76
N THR A 245 -4.58 -15.77 9.19
CA THR A 245 -5.12 -15.50 10.53
C THR A 245 -6.30 -14.54 10.44
N THR A 246 -6.85 -14.21 11.60
CA THR A 246 -8.01 -13.31 11.71
C THR A 246 -7.69 -12.19 12.70
N THR A 247 -7.98 -10.96 12.31
CA THR A 247 -7.84 -9.80 13.19
C THR A 247 -8.91 -9.82 14.30
N SER A 248 -8.74 -9.00 15.33
CA SER A 248 -9.75 -8.81 16.39
C SER A 248 -11.12 -8.33 15.86
N SER A 249 -11.16 -7.73 14.67
CA SER A 249 -12.38 -7.32 13.98
C SER A 249 -12.99 -8.39 13.06
N GLY A 250 -12.44 -9.62 13.05
CA GLY A 250 -12.93 -10.73 12.25
C GLY A 250 -12.49 -10.73 10.78
N LYS A 251 -11.60 -9.81 10.38
CA LYS A 251 -11.08 -9.76 9.00
C LYS A 251 -9.94 -10.75 8.81
N ARG A 252 -9.93 -11.47 7.68
CA ARG A 252 -8.81 -12.32 7.27
C ARG A 252 -7.59 -11.47 6.95
N THR A 253 -6.39 -11.95 7.34
CA THR A 253 -5.10 -11.31 7.07
C THR A 253 -4.00 -12.35 7.07
N TYR A 254 -2.86 -12.05 6.44
CA TYR A 254 -1.65 -12.86 6.54
C TYR A 254 -0.71 -12.29 7.59
N LEU A 255 -0.22 -13.17 8.46
CA LEU A 255 0.92 -12.90 9.31
C LEU A 255 2.16 -13.56 8.67
N TYR A 256 3.23 -12.80 8.53
CA TYR A 256 4.52 -13.28 8.04
C TYR A 256 5.47 -13.42 9.22
N TYR A 257 6.07 -14.59 9.40
CA TYR A 257 6.95 -14.87 10.53
C TYR A 257 8.08 -15.80 10.11
N ASN A 258 9.24 -15.66 10.76
CA ASN A 258 10.35 -16.58 10.57
C ASN A 258 10.05 -17.87 11.34
N ASN A 259 10.13 -19.00 10.65
CA ASN A 259 9.88 -20.33 11.24
C ASN A 259 11.21 -21.05 11.41
N ASP A 260 12.08 -20.52 12.27
CA ASP A 260 13.21 -21.30 12.75
C ASP A 260 12.70 -22.42 13.66
N ASP A 261 13.11 -23.62 13.40
CA ASP A 261 12.69 -24.99 13.74
C ASP A 261 11.92 -25.32 15.05
N ASP A 262 11.64 -24.36 15.94
CA ASP A 262 11.05 -24.63 17.26
C ASP A 262 9.66 -23.99 17.50
N TRP A 263 9.08 -23.25 16.58
CA TRP A 263 7.76 -22.61 16.72
C TRP A 263 6.69 -23.32 15.88
N HIS A 264 6.19 -24.45 16.37
CA HIS A 264 4.94 -25.01 15.86
C HIS A 264 3.78 -24.14 16.35
N LEU A 265 3.38 -23.12 15.57
CA LEU A 265 2.00 -22.66 15.60
C LEU A 265 1.16 -23.82 15.08
N SER A 266 0.77 -24.74 15.97
CA SER A 266 -0.19 -25.77 15.64
C SER A 266 -1.45 -25.06 15.19
N ALA A 267 -1.68 -25.06 13.86
CA ALA A 267 -3.00 -24.79 13.34
C ALA A 267 -3.95 -25.73 14.07
N SER A 268 -4.83 -25.16 14.91
CA SER A 268 -5.96 -25.90 15.44
C SER A 268 -6.65 -26.53 14.25
N LYS A 269 -6.60 -27.85 14.19
CA LYS A 269 -7.37 -28.65 13.23
C LYS A 269 -8.81 -28.22 13.42
N GLU A 270 -9.36 -27.48 12.46
CA GLU A 270 -10.81 -27.40 12.34
C GLU A 270 -11.27 -28.83 12.12
N GLU A 271 -11.94 -29.36 13.13
CA GLU A 271 -12.64 -30.60 13.08
C GLU A 271 -13.58 -30.58 11.88
N GLN A 272 -13.29 -31.43 10.93
CA GLN A 272 -14.29 -31.90 9.97
C GLN A 272 -15.32 -32.67 10.79
N GLY A 273 -16.34 -31.97 11.24
CA GLY A 273 -17.54 -32.51 11.83
C GLY A 273 -18.62 -32.62 10.75
N ASN A 274 -19.01 -33.82 10.45
CA ASN A 274 -20.20 -34.37 9.78
C ASN A 274 -21.21 -33.35 9.18
#